data_62495be481c9fbc06ea1212d65b8b0e8
#
_entry.id   62495be481c9fbc06ea1212d65b8b0e8
#
_cell.length_a   1.000
_cell.length_b   1.000
_cell.length_c   1.000
_cell.angle_alpha   90.00
_cell.angle_beta   90.00
_cell.angle_gamma   90.00
#
_symmetry.space_group_name_H-M   'P 1'
#
loop_
_entity.id
_entity.type
_entity.pdbx_description
1 polymer ?
#
loop_
_entity_poly.entity_id
_entity_poly.type
_entity_poly.pdbx_seq_one_letter_code
_entity_poly.pdbx_strand_id
1 'polypeptide(L)'
;MKYVRYIAAESLRMYPEPPLLIRRALESDELPPGSGGPDGVRPKITRGVDLFLAIYNLHRSKDFWENPDTFDPDRFDRPFENKGVQDWAGFRPELLEGQMYPNEVASDFAYLPFGGGQRKCVGDQFALMESVVTLSMLIRRFDFELTVKPEEVGFYTGATIHTRNGLPMRVKKRVFPGKSETEGGEASKSEPVKAAGSAVAA
;
A
#
# COMPACT_ATOMS: atom_id res chain seq x y z
N MET A 1 4.73 14.13 11.82
CA MET A 1 3.83 13.56 10.77
C MET A 1 3.73 12.01 10.85
N LYS A 2 3.77 11.44 12.05
CA LYS A 2 3.73 9.98 12.25
C LYS A 2 2.47 9.37 11.62
N TYR A 3 1.28 9.91 11.92
CA TYR A 3 0.00 9.41 11.46
C TYR A 3 -0.16 9.43 9.92
N VAL A 4 0.35 10.46 9.23
CA VAL A 4 0.30 10.52 7.76
C VAL A 4 1.13 9.40 7.13
N ARG A 5 2.25 9.00 7.75
CA ARG A 5 3.03 7.84 7.32
C ARG A 5 2.24 6.54 7.47
N TYR A 6 1.49 6.41 8.56
CA TYR A 6 0.63 5.24 8.78
C TYR A 6 -0.54 5.18 7.81
N ILE A 7 -1.14 6.33 7.44
CA ILE A 7 -2.15 6.39 6.37
C ILE A 7 -1.56 5.90 5.04
N ALA A 8 -0.37 6.37 4.66
CA ALA A 8 0.30 5.92 3.45
C ALA A 8 0.62 4.42 3.49
N ALA A 9 1.12 3.93 4.63
CA ALA A 9 1.43 2.53 4.82
C ALA A 9 0.17 1.65 4.73
N GLU A 10 -0.93 2.07 5.35
CA GLU A 10 -2.19 1.32 5.30
C GLU A 10 -2.81 1.31 3.90
N SER A 11 -2.68 2.42 3.18
CA SER A 11 -3.09 2.47 1.77
C SER A 11 -2.30 1.45 0.94
N LEU A 12 -0.98 1.38 1.11
CA LEU A 12 -0.13 0.41 0.43
C LEU A 12 -0.37 -1.04 0.89
N ARG A 13 -0.80 -1.25 2.13
CA ARG A 13 -1.21 -2.58 2.59
C ARG A 13 -2.47 -3.04 1.87
N MET A 14 -3.49 -2.19 1.84
CA MET A 14 -4.78 -2.54 1.24
C MET A 14 -4.73 -2.57 -0.29
N TYR A 15 -3.91 -1.73 -0.89
CA TYR A 15 -3.79 -1.57 -2.35
C TYR A 15 -2.29 -1.56 -2.75
N PRO A 16 -1.60 -2.72 -2.61
CA PRO A 16 -0.19 -2.82 -2.97
C PRO A 16 0.01 -2.69 -4.48
N GLU A 17 1.07 -1.99 -4.86
CA GLU A 17 1.41 -1.78 -6.27
C GLU A 17 2.85 -2.23 -6.55
N PRO A 18 3.02 -3.38 -7.21
CA PRO A 18 2.05 -4.27 -7.83
C PRO A 18 1.39 -5.24 -6.82
N PRO A 19 0.14 -5.70 -7.10
CA PRO A 19 -0.54 -6.68 -6.24
C PRO A 19 0.07 -8.09 -6.31
N LEU A 20 0.84 -8.35 -7.36
CA LEU A 20 1.46 -9.63 -7.65
C LEU A 20 2.90 -9.43 -8.13
N LEU A 21 3.85 -10.04 -7.44
CA LEU A 21 5.25 -10.09 -7.90
C LEU A 21 5.53 -11.41 -8.60
N ILE A 22 6.22 -11.34 -9.73
CA ILE A 22 6.59 -12.52 -10.51
C ILE A 22 8.10 -12.70 -10.43
N ARG A 23 8.52 -13.95 -10.21
CA ARG A 23 9.93 -14.37 -10.22
C ARG A 23 10.06 -15.63 -11.07
N ARG A 24 11.19 -15.79 -11.70
CA ARG A 24 11.54 -17.03 -12.43
C ARG A 24 12.72 -17.70 -11.74
N ALA A 25 12.58 -18.98 -11.46
CA ALA A 25 13.67 -19.78 -10.93
C ALA A 25 14.77 -19.95 -11.99
N LEU A 26 15.96 -19.45 -11.73
CA LEU A 26 17.11 -19.58 -12.62
C LEU A 26 17.82 -20.94 -12.45
N GLU A 27 17.66 -21.53 -11.28
CA GLU A 27 18.17 -22.84 -10.90
C GLU A 27 17.09 -23.63 -10.16
N SER A 28 17.26 -24.94 -10.07
CA SER A 28 16.37 -25.77 -9.25
C SER A 28 16.75 -25.61 -7.79
N ASP A 29 15.76 -25.51 -6.90
CA ASP A 29 15.95 -25.30 -5.48
C ASP A 29 14.83 -25.97 -4.67
N GLU A 30 14.97 -26.01 -3.37
CA GLU A 30 13.93 -26.40 -2.42
C GLU A 30 13.60 -25.23 -1.50
N LEU A 31 12.32 -25.05 -1.21
CA LEU A 31 11.92 -24.05 -0.21
C LEU A 31 12.46 -24.42 1.19
N PRO A 32 12.68 -23.43 2.07
CA PRO A 32 13.19 -23.68 3.43
C PRO A 32 12.33 -24.67 4.22
N PRO A 33 12.85 -25.29 5.27
CA PRO A 33 12.03 -26.04 6.23
C PRO A 33 10.87 -25.18 6.73
N GLY A 34 9.69 -25.78 6.94
CA GLY A 34 8.48 -25.04 7.33
C GLY A 34 7.63 -24.52 6.15
N SER A 35 8.18 -24.47 4.94
CA SER A 35 7.43 -24.03 3.74
C SER A 35 6.48 -25.12 3.19
N GLY A 36 6.46 -26.30 3.78
CA GLY A 36 5.64 -27.44 3.33
C GLY A 36 4.18 -27.28 3.77
N GLY A 37 3.30 -27.97 3.04
CA GLY A 37 1.92 -28.16 3.46
C GLY A 37 1.78 -29.01 4.74
N PRO A 38 0.56 -29.42 5.10
CA PRO A 38 0.30 -30.22 6.32
C PRO A 38 1.06 -31.54 6.39
N ASP A 39 1.52 -32.05 5.26
CA ASP A 39 2.35 -33.25 5.11
C ASP A 39 3.84 -33.02 5.40
N GLY A 40 4.26 -31.77 5.63
CA GLY A 40 5.65 -31.39 5.89
C GLY A 40 6.58 -31.54 4.70
N VAL A 41 6.06 -31.86 3.51
CA VAL A 41 6.86 -32.01 2.30
C VAL A 41 7.30 -30.63 1.80
N ARG A 42 8.61 -30.44 1.68
CA ARG A 42 9.16 -29.18 1.15
C ARG A 42 8.93 -29.09 -0.35
N PRO A 43 8.31 -28.00 -0.85
CA PRO A 43 8.13 -27.82 -2.27
C PRO A 43 9.49 -27.71 -3.00
N LYS A 44 9.65 -28.48 -4.07
CA LYS A 44 10.78 -28.37 -4.98
C LYS A 44 10.44 -27.40 -6.10
N ILE A 45 11.32 -26.46 -6.34
CA ILE A 45 11.21 -25.50 -7.42
C ILE A 45 12.16 -25.91 -8.52
N THR A 46 11.62 -26.23 -9.70
CA THR A 46 12.43 -26.61 -10.87
C THR A 46 12.87 -25.34 -11.61
N ARG A 47 14.07 -25.35 -12.17
CA ARG A 47 14.57 -24.28 -13.04
C ARG A 47 13.54 -23.96 -14.15
N GLY A 48 13.29 -22.68 -14.38
CA GLY A 48 12.35 -22.17 -15.38
C GLY A 48 10.91 -22.02 -14.90
N VAL A 49 10.59 -22.46 -13.67
CA VAL A 49 9.26 -22.25 -13.07
C VAL A 49 9.08 -20.79 -12.73
N ASP A 50 7.91 -20.24 -13.02
CA ASP A 50 7.50 -18.90 -12.57
C ASP A 50 6.83 -18.99 -11.20
N LEU A 51 7.30 -18.15 -10.29
CA LEU A 51 6.82 -18.00 -8.93
C LEU A 51 5.99 -16.73 -8.81
N PHE A 52 4.81 -16.85 -8.26
CA PHE A 52 3.89 -15.74 -8.07
C PHE A 52 3.76 -15.44 -6.57
N LEU A 53 4.23 -14.28 -6.15
CA LEU A 53 4.08 -13.79 -4.78
C LEU A 53 2.85 -12.88 -4.74
N ALA A 54 1.77 -13.38 -4.16
CA ALA A 54 0.48 -12.70 -4.09
C ALA A 54 0.47 -11.67 -2.96
N ILE A 55 1.08 -10.51 -3.17
CA ILE A 55 1.24 -9.46 -2.15
C ILE A 55 -0.12 -8.97 -1.65
N TYR A 56 -1.09 -8.79 -2.55
CA TYR A 56 -2.45 -8.41 -2.18
C TYR A 56 -3.08 -9.39 -1.17
N ASN A 57 -2.92 -10.69 -1.40
CA ASN A 57 -3.43 -11.73 -0.51
C ASN A 57 -2.66 -11.79 0.81
N LEU A 58 -1.32 -11.68 0.76
CA LEU A 58 -0.47 -11.63 1.94
C LEU A 58 -0.89 -10.48 2.88
N HIS A 59 -1.08 -9.29 2.34
CA HIS A 59 -1.48 -8.11 3.09
C HIS A 59 -2.92 -8.16 3.62
N ARG A 60 -3.72 -9.13 3.19
CA ARG A 60 -5.10 -9.36 3.64
C ARG A 60 -5.30 -10.69 4.34
N SER A 61 -4.23 -11.46 4.58
CA SER A 61 -4.32 -12.71 5.34
C SER A 61 -4.66 -12.42 6.81
N LYS A 62 -5.65 -13.13 7.33
CA LYS A 62 -6.04 -13.08 8.75
C LYS A 62 -5.00 -13.67 9.69
N ASP A 63 -4.08 -14.46 9.14
CA ASP A 63 -2.98 -15.03 9.89
C ASP A 63 -1.96 -13.98 10.29
N PHE A 64 -1.77 -12.97 9.43
CA PHE A 64 -0.78 -11.89 9.61
C PHE A 64 -1.41 -10.55 10.01
N TRP A 65 -2.72 -10.34 9.79
CA TRP A 65 -3.35 -9.03 9.98
C TRP A 65 -4.69 -9.18 10.72
N GLU A 66 -4.84 -8.40 11.77
CA GLU A 66 -6.12 -8.28 12.47
C GLU A 66 -7.07 -7.40 11.64
N ASN A 67 -8.32 -7.87 11.45
CA ASN A 67 -9.32 -7.17 10.65
C ASN A 67 -8.76 -6.63 9.32
N PRO A 68 -8.22 -7.51 8.44
CA PRO A 68 -7.40 -7.08 7.31
C PRO A 68 -8.14 -6.23 6.27
N ASP A 69 -9.46 -6.31 6.22
CA ASP A 69 -10.28 -5.53 5.28
C ASP A 69 -10.70 -4.16 5.83
N THR A 70 -10.33 -3.85 7.07
CA THR A 70 -10.59 -2.54 7.68
C THR A 70 -9.39 -1.62 7.47
N PHE A 71 -9.65 -0.39 7.01
CA PHE A 71 -8.63 0.65 6.92
C PHE A 71 -8.33 1.20 8.32
N ASP A 72 -7.21 0.81 8.89
CA ASP A 72 -6.80 1.15 10.25
C ASP A 72 -5.31 1.54 10.30
N PRO A 73 -4.98 2.81 10.08
CA PRO A 73 -3.59 3.27 10.13
C PRO A 73 -2.90 3.05 11.49
N ASP A 74 -3.68 3.03 12.58
CA ASP A 74 -3.13 2.87 13.93
C ASP A 74 -2.61 1.46 14.19
N ARG A 75 -2.90 0.50 13.30
CA ARG A 75 -2.32 -0.86 13.38
C ARG A 75 -0.79 -0.85 13.39
N PHE A 76 -0.17 0.11 12.76
CA PHE A 76 1.29 0.24 12.70
C PHE A 76 1.91 0.81 13.97
N ASP A 77 1.10 1.18 14.96
CA ASP A 77 1.54 1.62 16.29
C ASP A 77 1.32 0.54 17.37
N ARG A 78 0.74 -0.58 16.98
CA ARG A 78 0.42 -1.68 17.88
C ARG A 78 1.15 -2.95 17.45
N PRO A 79 1.72 -3.73 18.39
CA PRO A 79 2.24 -5.04 18.07
C PRO A 79 1.09 -5.96 17.62
N PHE A 80 1.37 -6.82 16.67
CA PHE A 80 0.48 -7.92 16.31
C PHE A 80 1.21 -9.22 16.58
N GLU A 81 0.73 -9.95 17.58
CA GLU A 81 1.35 -11.21 17.98
C GLU A 81 1.01 -12.33 17.00
N ASN A 82 1.98 -13.21 16.82
CA ASN A 82 1.79 -14.42 16.05
C ASN A 82 0.76 -15.34 16.74
N LYS A 83 -0.27 -15.74 16.02
CA LYS A 83 -1.35 -16.62 16.48
C LYS A 83 -1.18 -18.08 16.00
N GLY A 84 0.04 -18.54 15.85
CA GLY A 84 0.35 -19.93 15.49
C GLY A 84 0.86 -20.13 14.06
N VAL A 85 1.24 -19.06 13.37
CA VAL A 85 1.96 -19.16 12.10
C VAL A 85 3.40 -19.59 12.39
N GLN A 86 3.80 -20.71 11.83
CA GLN A 86 5.14 -21.26 12.05
C GLN A 86 6.21 -20.26 11.55
N ASP A 87 7.25 -20.09 12.36
CA ASP A 87 8.44 -19.27 12.06
C ASP A 87 8.18 -17.79 11.76
N TRP A 88 6.97 -17.26 12.01
CA TRP A 88 6.67 -15.83 11.91
C TRP A 88 6.76 -15.14 13.27
N ALA A 89 7.54 -14.08 13.37
CA ALA A 89 7.81 -13.37 14.63
C ALA A 89 6.71 -12.36 15.04
N GLY A 90 5.71 -12.11 14.16
CA GLY A 90 4.71 -11.06 14.37
C GLY A 90 5.17 -9.69 13.92
N PHE A 91 4.29 -8.70 14.05
CA PHE A 91 4.61 -7.30 13.74
C PHE A 91 5.14 -6.60 15.00
N ARG A 92 6.29 -5.96 14.87
CA ARG A 92 7.04 -5.32 15.96
C ARG A 92 7.25 -3.83 15.70
N PRO A 93 6.36 -2.96 16.19
CA PRO A 93 6.45 -1.50 15.98
C PRO A 93 7.74 -0.88 16.52
N GLU A 94 8.36 -1.47 17.55
CA GLU A 94 9.62 -0.98 18.13
C GLU A 94 10.78 -1.01 17.14
N LEU A 95 10.71 -1.86 16.11
CA LEU A 95 11.70 -1.89 15.04
C LEU A 95 11.52 -0.77 14.00
N LEU A 96 10.47 0.05 14.16
CA LEU A 96 10.22 1.21 13.29
C LEU A 96 10.92 2.49 13.77
N GLU A 97 11.57 2.46 14.92
CA GLU A 97 12.28 3.64 15.42
C GLU A 97 13.34 4.11 14.41
N GLY A 98 13.27 5.39 14.04
CA GLY A 98 14.11 5.97 13.00
C GLY A 98 13.73 5.63 11.55
N GLN A 99 12.77 4.75 11.33
CA GLN A 99 12.32 4.39 9.97
C GLN A 99 11.29 5.38 9.45
N MET A 100 11.30 5.58 8.13
CA MET A 100 10.30 6.45 7.45
C MET A 100 8.91 5.83 7.47
N TYR A 101 8.81 4.51 7.44
CA TYR A 101 7.57 3.74 7.31
C TYR A 101 7.75 2.31 7.85
N PRO A 102 6.67 1.59 8.13
CA PRO A 102 6.73 0.15 8.37
C PRO A 102 7.36 -0.57 7.18
N ASN A 103 8.28 -1.47 7.47
CA ASN A 103 9.01 -2.21 6.46
C ASN A 103 8.90 -3.73 6.65
N GLU A 104 9.52 -4.47 5.76
CA GLU A 104 9.52 -5.92 5.77
C GLU A 104 10.15 -6.53 7.03
N VAL A 105 11.11 -5.84 7.65
CA VAL A 105 11.79 -6.35 8.84
C VAL A 105 10.88 -6.28 10.08
N ALA A 106 10.19 -5.14 10.26
CA ALA A 106 9.28 -4.97 11.40
C ALA A 106 8.07 -5.91 11.34
N SER A 107 7.67 -6.33 10.14
CA SER A 107 6.55 -7.23 9.90
C SER A 107 6.98 -8.68 9.69
N ASP A 108 8.27 -8.96 9.80
CA ASP A 108 8.83 -10.26 9.46
C ASP A 108 8.29 -10.80 8.13
N PHE A 109 8.44 -9.97 7.10
CA PHE A 109 8.00 -10.19 5.71
C PHE A 109 6.48 -10.32 5.48
N ALA A 110 5.62 -10.05 6.46
CA ALA A 110 4.18 -10.00 6.25
C ALA A 110 3.71 -8.70 5.54
N TYR A 111 4.56 -7.67 5.45
CA TYR A 111 4.29 -6.39 4.78
C TYR A 111 5.36 -6.07 3.73
N LEU A 112 5.00 -6.22 2.46
CA LEU A 112 5.91 -6.14 1.31
C LEU A 112 5.44 -5.17 0.21
N PRO A 113 5.05 -3.93 0.53
CA PRO A 113 4.50 -3.01 -0.48
C PRO A 113 5.52 -2.65 -1.57
N PHE A 114 6.80 -2.73 -1.25
CA PHE A 114 7.92 -2.49 -2.16
C PHE A 114 8.74 -3.76 -2.44
N GLY A 115 8.19 -4.93 -2.12
CA GLY A 115 8.93 -6.18 -2.16
C GLY A 115 9.92 -6.30 -1.01
N GLY A 116 10.84 -7.25 -1.11
CA GLY A 116 11.85 -7.51 -0.10
C GLY A 116 13.11 -8.14 -0.70
N GLY A 117 14.17 -8.24 0.11
CA GLY A 117 15.45 -8.82 -0.28
C GLY A 117 16.18 -8.02 -1.36
N GLN A 118 17.04 -8.70 -2.11
CA GLN A 118 17.92 -8.07 -3.13
C GLN A 118 17.16 -7.43 -4.30
N ARG A 119 15.89 -7.72 -4.47
CA ARG A 119 15.01 -7.20 -5.52
C ARG A 119 13.96 -6.23 -4.99
N LYS A 120 14.14 -5.72 -3.78
CA LYS A 120 13.33 -4.64 -3.23
C LYS A 120 13.39 -3.41 -4.14
N CYS A 121 12.28 -2.65 -4.21
CA CYS A 121 12.22 -1.41 -4.96
C CYS A 121 13.28 -0.42 -4.49
N VAL A 122 14.09 0.11 -5.41
CA VAL A 122 15.12 1.11 -5.08
C VAL A 122 14.52 2.48 -4.72
N GLY A 123 13.30 2.75 -5.19
CA GLY A 123 12.59 4.02 -5.00
C GLY A 123 11.68 4.07 -3.77
N ASP A 124 11.69 3.08 -2.89
CA ASP A 124 10.76 2.97 -1.77
C ASP A 124 10.76 4.19 -0.84
N GLN A 125 11.94 4.67 -0.44
CA GLN A 125 12.10 5.84 0.42
C GLN A 125 11.64 7.12 -0.26
N PHE A 126 11.95 7.26 -1.55
CA PHE A 126 11.54 8.41 -2.35
C PHE A 126 10.01 8.47 -2.48
N ALA A 127 9.39 7.37 -2.90
CA ALA A 127 7.95 7.29 -3.08
C ALA A 127 7.18 7.59 -1.79
N LEU A 128 7.65 7.08 -0.66
CA LEU A 128 7.02 7.33 0.64
C LEU A 128 7.20 8.75 1.13
N MET A 129 8.38 9.33 0.94
CA MET A 129 8.63 10.72 1.28
C MET A 129 7.74 11.64 0.44
N GLU A 130 7.67 11.42 -0.87
CA GLU A 130 6.82 12.17 -1.79
C GLU A 130 5.34 12.04 -1.39
N SER A 131 4.87 10.82 -1.13
CA SER A 131 3.48 10.56 -0.71
C SER A 131 3.12 11.29 0.58
N VAL A 132 3.99 11.23 1.59
CA VAL A 132 3.74 11.90 2.89
C VAL A 132 3.74 13.41 2.75
N VAL A 133 4.67 13.98 1.99
CA VAL A 133 4.74 15.43 1.75
C VAL A 133 3.51 15.89 0.98
N THR A 134 3.20 15.24 -0.14
CA THR A 134 2.07 15.58 -0.99
C THR A 134 0.75 15.47 -0.24
N LEU A 135 0.50 14.36 0.44
CA LEU A 135 -0.71 14.17 1.24
C LEU A 135 -0.83 15.23 2.34
N SER A 136 0.25 15.52 3.05
CA SER A 136 0.27 16.54 4.11
C SER A 136 -0.03 17.94 3.55
N MET A 137 0.49 18.28 2.38
CA MET A 137 0.21 19.56 1.73
C MET A 137 -1.23 19.66 1.27
N LEU A 138 -1.78 18.59 0.72
CA LEU A 138 -3.16 18.54 0.25
C LEU A 138 -4.15 18.68 1.42
N ILE A 139 -4.06 17.83 2.44
CA ILE A 139 -4.99 17.85 3.58
C ILE A 139 -4.86 19.11 4.44
N ARG A 140 -3.71 19.78 4.41
CA ARG A 140 -3.53 21.08 5.05
C ARG A 140 -4.30 22.20 4.36
N ARG A 141 -4.46 22.11 3.01
CA ARG A 141 -5.03 23.19 2.19
C ARG A 141 -6.47 22.98 1.80
N PHE A 142 -6.89 21.71 1.72
CA PHE A 142 -8.17 21.34 1.14
C PHE A 142 -8.92 20.34 2.02
N ASP A 143 -10.24 20.45 1.98
CA ASP A 143 -11.18 19.44 2.44
C ASP A 143 -11.69 18.67 1.22
N PHE A 144 -11.71 17.36 1.32
CA PHE A 144 -12.11 16.45 0.26
C PHE A 144 -13.38 15.71 0.67
N GLU A 145 -14.33 15.63 -0.24
CA GLU A 145 -15.57 14.90 -0.06
C GLU A 145 -15.81 14.04 -1.29
N LEU A 146 -15.92 12.73 -1.11
CA LEU A 146 -16.26 11.83 -2.20
C LEU A 146 -17.71 12.11 -2.65
N THR A 147 -17.94 12.27 -3.96
CA THR A 147 -19.27 12.63 -4.50
C THR A 147 -20.08 11.43 -4.97
N VAL A 148 -19.50 10.24 -4.87
CA VAL A 148 -20.12 8.94 -5.16
C VAL A 148 -19.95 8.03 -3.95
N LYS A 149 -20.69 6.94 -3.88
CA LYS A 149 -20.47 5.94 -2.82
C LYS A 149 -19.13 5.23 -3.04
N PRO A 150 -18.41 4.85 -1.98
CA PRO A 150 -17.12 4.14 -2.11
C PRO A 150 -17.20 2.91 -3.02
N GLU A 151 -18.30 2.17 -2.99
CA GLU A 151 -18.54 0.97 -3.79
C GLU A 151 -18.63 1.27 -5.30
N GLU A 152 -19.02 2.50 -5.66
CA GLU A 152 -19.16 2.93 -7.04
C GLU A 152 -17.82 3.30 -7.68
N VAL A 153 -16.79 3.60 -6.88
CA VAL A 153 -15.44 3.85 -7.37
C VAL A 153 -14.90 2.62 -8.07
N GLY A 154 -15.00 1.47 -7.41
CA GLY A 154 -14.49 0.20 -7.88
C GLY A 154 -12.99 0.26 -8.20
N PHE A 155 -12.41 -0.86 -8.50
CA PHE A 155 -11.03 -0.93 -8.98
C PHE A 155 -10.86 -2.04 -10.02
N TYR A 156 -9.79 -1.96 -10.79
CA TYR A 156 -9.30 -3.04 -11.64
C TYR A 156 -7.81 -3.23 -11.44
N THR A 157 -7.35 -4.44 -11.69
CA THR A 157 -5.95 -4.82 -11.55
C THR A 157 -5.32 -5.05 -12.90
N GLY A 158 -4.10 -4.57 -13.04
CA GLY A 158 -3.18 -4.83 -14.14
C GLY A 158 -1.80 -5.04 -13.53
N ALA A 159 -0.79 -4.41 -14.09
CA ALA A 159 0.53 -4.31 -13.43
C ALA A 159 0.43 -3.57 -12.09
N THR A 160 -0.50 -2.65 -11.98
CA THR A 160 -0.85 -1.88 -10.78
C THR A 160 -2.35 -1.92 -10.52
N ILE A 161 -2.81 -1.40 -9.39
CA ILE A 161 -4.23 -1.27 -9.05
C ILE A 161 -4.69 0.14 -9.41
N HIS A 162 -5.83 0.23 -10.10
CA HIS A 162 -6.41 1.51 -10.53
C HIS A 162 -7.88 1.61 -10.14
N THR A 163 -8.36 2.83 -9.87
CA THR A 163 -9.78 3.09 -9.75
C THR A 163 -10.46 2.86 -11.10
N ARG A 164 -11.55 2.11 -11.11
CA ARG A 164 -12.29 1.77 -12.35
C ARG A 164 -13.02 2.99 -12.94
N ASN A 165 -13.65 3.76 -12.06
CA ASN A 165 -14.53 4.86 -12.44
C ASN A 165 -13.92 6.24 -12.07
N GLY A 166 -12.61 6.30 -11.82
CA GLY A 166 -11.96 7.47 -11.26
C GLY A 166 -12.26 7.66 -9.78
N LEU A 167 -11.94 8.84 -9.27
CA LEU A 167 -12.21 9.22 -7.88
C LEU A 167 -12.90 10.59 -7.87
N PRO A 168 -14.21 10.66 -8.18
CA PRO A 168 -14.95 11.93 -8.22
C PRO A 168 -15.03 12.56 -6.83
N MET A 169 -14.45 13.73 -6.67
CA MET A 169 -14.37 14.44 -5.39
C MET A 169 -14.81 15.89 -5.53
N ARG A 170 -15.46 16.39 -4.49
CA ARG A 170 -15.61 17.83 -4.24
C ARG A 170 -14.44 18.29 -3.40
N VAL A 171 -13.74 19.33 -3.87
CA VAL A 171 -12.59 19.89 -3.18
C VAL A 171 -12.92 21.31 -2.74
N LYS A 172 -12.77 21.60 -1.45
CA LYS A 172 -12.94 22.95 -0.88
C LYS A 172 -11.64 23.42 -0.26
N LYS A 173 -11.27 24.69 -0.49
CA LYS A 173 -10.13 25.29 0.19
C LYS A 173 -10.46 25.40 1.68
N ARG A 174 -9.57 24.91 2.53
CA ARG A 174 -9.71 24.98 3.97
C ARG A 174 -9.50 26.41 4.45
N VAL A 175 -10.44 26.91 5.22
CA VAL A 175 -10.34 28.24 5.86
C VAL A 175 -9.89 28.02 7.30
N PHE A 176 -8.78 28.65 7.68
CA PHE A 176 -8.29 28.60 9.04
C PHE A 176 -8.85 29.80 9.84
N PRO A 177 -9.45 29.60 11.01
CA PRO A 177 -9.87 30.68 11.86
C PRO A 177 -8.69 31.62 12.17
N GLY A 178 -8.80 32.90 11.84
CA GLY A 178 -7.78 33.92 12.15
C GLY A 178 -6.87 34.39 11.05
N LYS A 179 -7.01 33.91 9.80
CA LYS A 179 -6.40 34.57 8.63
C LYS A 179 -7.50 35.23 7.80
N SER A 180 -7.57 36.56 7.84
CA SER A 180 -8.36 37.35 6.89
C SER A 180 -7.87 37.07 5.48
N GLU A 181 -8.79 36.90 4.54
CA GLU A 181 -8.50 36.85 3.11
C GLU A 181 -8.00 38.22 2.64
N THR A 182 -6.73 38.50 2.84
CA THR A 182 -6.03 39.58 2.16
C THR A 182 -4.84 38.94 1.45
N GLU A 183 -4.98 38.88 0.17
CA GLU A 183 -4.05 38.63 -0.90
C GLU A 183 -4.36 37.38 -1.74
N GLY A 184 -4.81 37.69 -2.92
CA GLY A 184 -4.46 36.86 -4.03
C GLY A 184 -5.57 36.33 -4.91
N GLY A 185 -5.84 37.11 -5.93
CA GLY A 185 -5.99 36.54 -7.27
C GLY A 185 -7.36 36.03 -7.68
N GLU A 186 -7.78 36.64 -8.69
CA GLU A 186 -8.90 36.34 -9.58
C GLU A 186 -9.26 34.86 -9.67
N ALA A 187 -10.51 34.56 -9.42
CA ALA A 187 -11.09 33.26 -9.69
C ALA A 187 -11.12 33.01 -11.21
N SER A 188 -10.10 32.33 -11.70
CA SER A 188 -10.17 31.70 -13.02
C SER A 188 -11.30 30.69 -12.99
N LYS A 189 -12.35 30.92 -13.79
CA LYS A 189 -13.37 29.92 -14.10
C LYS A 189 -12.67 28.79 -14.87
N SER A 190 -12.26 27.75 -14.18
CA SER A 190 -11.77 26.55 -14.83
C SER A 190 -12.96 25.74 -15.35
N GLU A 191 -13.03 25.61 -16.67
CA GLU A 191 -13.88 24.61 -17.33
C GLU A 191 -13.47 23.21 -16.84
N PRO A 192 -14.43 22.24 -16.80
CA PRO A 192 -14.12 20.88 -16.38
C PRO A 192 -13.15 20.24 -17.36
N VAL A 193 -11.98 19.85 -16.88
CA VAL A 193 -11.01 19.07 -17.65
C VAL A 193 -11.68 17.74 -17.98
N LYS A 194 -12.00 17.49 -19.23
CA LYS A 194 -12.41 16.19 -19.74
C LYS A 194 -11.23 15.23 -19.58
N ALA A 195 -11.44 14.15 -18.84
CA ALA A 195 -10.47 13.07 -18.74
C ALA A 195 -10.16 12.53 -20.14
N ALA A 196 -8.89 12.60 -20.53
CA ALA A 196 -8.41 11.98 -21.76
C ALA A 196 -8.54 10.47 -21.58
N GLY A 197 -9.46 9.86 -22.30
CA GLY A 197 -9.61 8.42 -22.38
C GLY A 197 -8.37 7.83 -23.07
N SER A 198 -7.53 7.14 -22.34
CA SER A 198 -6.54 6.26 -22.94
C SER A 198 -7.23 5.01 -23.48
N ALA A 199 -7.48 4.99 -24.78
CA ALA A 199 -7.80 3.76 -25.48
C ALA A 199 -6.54 2.88 -25.47
N VAL A 200 -6.52 1.85 -24.64
CA VAL A 200 -5.61 0.74 -24.82
C VAL A 200 -6.36 -0.28 -25.66
N ALA A 201 -5.95 -0.41 -26.91
CA ALA A 201 -6.39 -1.47 -27.81
C ALA A 201 -5.93 -2.83 -27.28
N ALA A 202 -6.72 -3.85 -27.61
CA ALA A 202 -6.63 -5.25 -27.29
C ALA A 202 -5.25 -5.89 -27.53
#